data_2d995ff424fcb27d55b6658f749d4f03
#
_entry.id   2d995ff424fcb27d55b6658f749d4f03
#
_cell.length_a   1.000
_cell.length_b   1.000
_cell.length_c   1.000
_cell.angle_alpha   90.00
_cell.angle_beta   90.00
_cell.angle_gamma   90.00
#
_symmetry.space_group_name_H-M   'P 1'
#
loop_
_entity.id
_entity.type
_entity.pdbx_description
1 polymer ?
#
loop_
_entity_poly.entity_id
_entity_poly.type
_entity_poly.pdbx_seq_one_letter_code
_entity_poly.pdbx_strand_id
1 'polypeptide(L)'
;MMMMRNIFTAFLRKRATSEKFVISECNLKKCQREFCQTTTECDRSPLKGIRVLDLTRIVAGPYCTMVLGDLGAEILKIERPGGGDEARKWGPPFFEGTQESTYFMSVNRNKKSVCIDLKRGKDIIYDLAQTCDVLVENYVPGKLNSLGLGYEDIAKVAPHLIYCSLTGYGSQGPYANRPGYDVIAASLGGLLHITGLKDGPPCKVGVAMTDLAMGLYAHGAIMAALLQRSKINKGQWIQCDLLSTQIASLINIASNYLNGNKEATRWGSEHESIVPYEAFPTKDGYMTVGAGSDLQFQELIKRLQLPELINNDKFKNNIARVKNRMELLQILRDVFKRKTNKEWSAIFEGASFPYGAVNTIKEVFDDPHVKYTKLVQELEHPVTGKVKLVGPPVTYSYATNIVRSSPPMLGQHTSEVLKNILKYSDEKIENLIAQKIVQ
;
A
#
# COMPACT_ATOMS: atom_id res chain seq x y z
N MET A 1 -36.43 -21.51 28.96
CA MET A 1 -36.11 -20.61 27.84
C MET A 1 -37.16 -19.51 27.68
N MET A 2 -37.65 -18.95 28.78
CA MET A 2 -38.72 -17.93 28.80
C MET A 2 -38.48 -16.81 29.84
N MET A 3 -37.30 -16.75 30.46
CA MET A 3 -36.97 -15.78 31.52
C MET A 3 -35.88 -14.74 31.15
N MET A 4 -35.29 -14.83 29.98
CA MET A 4 -34.27 -13.89 29.52
C MET A 4 -34.73 -12.85 28.49
N ARG A 5 -35.99 -12.87 28.08
CA ARG A 5 -36.59 -11.89 27.14
C ARG A 5 -37.16 -10.64 27.78
N ASN A 6 -37.35 -10.61 29.09
CA ASN A 6 -38.02 -9.49 29.77
C ASN A 6 -37.09 -8.45 30.42
N ILE A 7 -35.77 -8.67 30.39
CA ILE A 7 -34.82 -7.67 30.97
C ILE A 7 -34.30 -6.68 29.90
N PHE A 8 -34.34 -7.04 28.63
CA PHE A 8 -33.84 -6.16 27.55
C PHE A 8 -34.90 -5.12 27.08
N THR A 9 -36.19 -5.34 27.37
CA THR A 9 -37.26 -4.43 26.95
C THR A 9 -37.57 -3.35 28.00
N ALA A 10 -37.08 -3.48 29.22
CA ALA A 10 -37.27 -2.50 30.29
C ALA A 10 -36.21 -1.38 30.30
N PHE A 11 -35.06 -1.58 29.63
CA PHE A 11 -34.00 -0.56 29.60
C PHE A 11 -34.16 0.47 28.45
N LEU A 12 -35.04 0.23 27.49
CA LEU A 12 -35.29 1.09 26.34
C LEU A 12 -36.54 1.99 26.46
N ARG A 13 -37.26 1.94 27.59
CA ARG A 13 -38.49 2.76 27.80
C ARG A 13 -38.38 3.90 28.83
N LYS A 14 -37.16 4.24 29.27
CA LYS A 14 -36.96 5.36 30.21
C LYS A 14 -35.91 6.36 29.74
N ARG A 15 -36.05 6.89 28.53
CA ARG A 15 -35.42 8.18 28.10
C ARG A 15 -35.99 8.59 26.75
N ALA A 16 -37.25 8.89 26.72
CA ALA A 16 -37.90 9.64 25.62
C ALA A 16 -38.68 10.79 26.24
N THR A 17 -37.96 11.83 26.64
CA THR A 17 -38.54 13.17 26.82
C THR A 17 -37.55 14.17 26.29
N SER A 18 -37.92 14.76 25.17
CA SER A 18 -37.59 16.07 24.61
C SER A 18 -36.24 16.69 24.97
N GLU A 19 -35.35 16.68 23.97
CA GLU A 19 -34.63 17.90 23.59
C GLU A 19 -34.11 17.70 22.17
N LYS A 20 -34.67 18.44 21.22
CA LYS A 20 -34.15 18.55 19.84
C LYS A 20 -32.83 19.28 19.90
N PHE A 21 -31.71 18.56 19.90
CA PHE A 21 -30.40 19.15 19.58
C PHE A 21 -30.32 19.36 18.07
N VAL A 22 -30.71 20.55 17.65
CA VAL A 22 -30.32 21.10 16.35
C VAL A 22 -28.84 21.48 16.48
N ILE A 23 -27.95 20.55 16.11
CA ILE A 23 -26.52 20.90 15.93
C ILE A 23 -26.46 21.69 14.62
N SER A 24 -26.32 23.00 14.72
CA SER A 24 -26.13 23.85 13.56
C SER A 24 -24.78 23.51 12.91
N GLU A 25 -24.74 23.41 11.58
CA GLU A 25 -23.52 23.20 10.79
C GLU A 25 -22.42 24.23 11.09
N CYS A 26 -22.77 25.35 11.70
CA CYS A 26 -21.85 26.40 12.14
C CYS A 26 -20.95 25.96 13.31
N ASN A 27 -21.42 25.06 14.20
CA ASN A 27 -20.63 24.59 15.34
C ASN A 27 -19.59 23.51 14.95
N LEU A 28 -19.85 22.72 13.90
CA LEU A 28 -18.87 21.76 13.40
C LEU A 28 -17.67 22.46 12.71
N LYS A 29 -17.92 23.53 11.94
CA LYS A 29 -16.86 24.31 11.30
C LYS A 29 -16.05 25.15 12.31
N LYS A 30 -16.67 25.59 13.40
CA LYS A 30 -15.99 26.32 14.47
C LYS A 30 -15.13 25.38 15.33
N CYS A 31 -15.63 24.21 15.65
CA CYS A 31 -14.84 23.16 16.35
C CYS A 31 -13.63 22.69 15.53
N GLN A 32 -13.73 22.63 14.20
CA GLN A 32 -12.60 22.30 13.31
C GLN A 32 -11.57 23.43 13.17
N ARG A 33 -11.96 24.72 13.38
CA ARG A 33 -11.06 25.87 13.30
C ARG A 33 -10.38 26.20 14.63
N GLU A 34 -11.05 26.00 15.76
CA GLU A 34 -10.49 26.28 17.09
C GLU A 34 -9.57 25.18 17.59
N PHE A 35 -9.58 23.97 16.99
CA PHE A 35 -8.63 22.88 17.29
C PHE A 35 -7.25 23.05 16.63
N CYS A 36 -7.05 24.09 15.82
CA CYS A 36 -5.81 24.33 15.07
C CYS A 36 -4.93 25.46 15.57
N GLN A 37 -5.21 26.03 16.75
CA GLN A 37 -4.32 27.06 17.33
C GLN A 37 -4.20 26.85 18.86
N THR A 38 -2.96 26.61 19.29
CA THR A 38 -2.48 26.56 20.69
C THR A 38 -2.77 25.29 21.48
N THR A 39 -1.89 24.29 21.31
CA THR A 39 -1.27 23.49 22.39
C THR A 39 -0.20 22.63 21.71
N THR A 40 0.87 22.28 22.38
CA THR A 40 1.76 21.17 22.02
C THR A 40 0.89 19.98 21.65
N GLU A 41 0.65 19.75 20.34
CA GLU A 41 -0.20 18.64 19.88
C GLU A 41 0.35 17.35 20.44
N CYS A 42 -0.41 16.76 21.34
CA CYS A 42 -0.09 15.42 21.83
C CYS A 42 -0.03 14.52 20.59
N ASP A 43 1.16 14.06 20.24
CA ASP A 43 1.37 13.18 19.10
C ASP A 43 0.51 11.92 19.28
N ARG A 44 -0.57 11.82 18.48
CA ARG A 44 -1.57 10.76 18.50
C ARG A 44 -1.24 9.61 17.55
N SER A 45 0.03 9.48 17.20
CA SER A 45 0.48 8.43 16.29
C SER A 45 0.30 7.05 16.91
N PRO A 46 -0.38 6.10 16.26
CA PRO A 46 -0.68 4.78 16.83
C PRO A 46 0.54 3.98 17.23
N LEU A 47 1.66 4.16 16.52
CA LEU A 47 2.92 3.46 16.77
C LEU A 47 3.98 4.34 17.45
N LYS A 48 3.56 5.44 18.12
CA LYS A 48 4.49 6.25 18.93
C LYS A 48 5.19 5.39 19.97
N GLY A 49 6.52 5.49 20.01
CA GLY A 49 7.36 4.71 20.93
C GLY A 49 7.77 3.34 20.37
N ILE A 50 7.24 2.92 19.24
CA ILE A 50 7.70 1.72 18.53
C ILE A 50 8.88 2.09 17.64
N ARG A 51 9.96 1.32 17.73
CA ARG A 51 11.16 1.48 16.91
C ARG A 51 11.38 0.27 16.01
N VAL A 52 11.63 0.51 14.73
CA VAL A 52 11.83 -0.51 13.70
C VAL A 52 13.24 -0.43 13.16
N LEU A 53 13.98 -1.53 13.26
CA LEU A 53 15.27 -1.75 12.62
C LEU A 53 15.01 -2.26 11.21
N ASP A 54 15.19 -1.39 10.23
CA ASP A 54 14.84 -1.65 8.81
C ASP A 54 16.12 -2.00 8.02
N LEU A 55 16.35 -3.30 7.79
CA LEU A 55 17.45 -3.81 6.96
C LEU A 55 17.02 -4.06 5.51
N THR A 56 15.84 -3.56 5.13
CA THR A 56 15.24 -3.86 3.82
C THR A 56 15.77 -2.96 2.70
N ARG A 57 15.59 -3.42 1.46
CA ARG A 57 16.03 -2.74 0.25
C ARG A 57 14.94 -2.84 -0.83
N ILE A 58 15.04 -2.00 -1.82
CA ILE A 58 14.24 -1.99 -3.05
C ILE A 58 12.80 -1.49 -2.78
N VAL A 59 11.76 -2.36 -2.74
CA VAL A 59 10.35 -1.93 -2.63
C VAL A 59 9.61 -2.55 -1.47
N ALA A 60 9.38 -3.85 -1.47
CA ALA A 60 8.42 -4.51 -0.58
C ALA A 60 8.67 -4.22 0.91
N GLY A 61 9.90 -4.42 1.36
CA GLY A 61 10.30 -4.11 2.73
C GLY A 61 10.29 -2.61 3.04
N PRO A 62 10.92 -1.76 2.22
CA PRO A 62 10.86 -0.31 2.39
C PRO A 62 9.44 0.24 2.41
N TYR A 63 8.52 -0.29 1.60
CA TYR A 63 7.12 0.09 1.62
C TYR A 63 6.43 -0.32 2.93
N CYS A 64 6.67 -1.54 3.41
CA CYS A 64 6.17 -2.01 4.72
C CYS A 64 6.61 -1.05 5.84
N THR A 65 7.92 -0.79 5.95
CA THR A 65 8.47 0.05 7.02
C THR A 65 8.08 1.52 6.88
N MET A 66 7.88 2.02 5.65
CA MET A 66 7.33 3.35 5.42
C MET A 66 5.90 3.50 5.97
N VAL A 67 5.03 2.50 5.75
CA VAL A 67 3.66 2.51 6.29
C VAL A 67 3.67 2.50 7.82
N LEU A 68 4.57 1.73 8.45
CA LEU A 68 4.77 1.80 9.91
C LEU A 68 5.27 3.18 10.36
N GLY A 69 6.16 3.80 9.58
CA GLY A 69 6.63 5.18 9.79
C GLY A 69 5.50 6.21 9.70
N ASP A 70 4.59 6.10 8.73
CA ASP A 70 3.43 6.98 8.62
C ASP A 70 2.53 6.91 9.85
N LEU A 71 2.42 5.74 10.47
CA LEU A 71 1.70 5.51 11.72
C LEU A 71 2.48 5.93 12.98
N GLY A 72 3.70 6.44 12.84
CA GLY A 72 4.48 7.04 13.92
C GLY A 72 5.58 6.18 14.52
N ALA A 73 5.88 5.02 13.96
CA ALA A 73 7.07 4.28 14.35
C ALA A 73 8.35 5.03 13.95
N GLU A 74 9.37 4.96 14.78
CA GLU A 74 10.73 5.44 14.46
C GLU A 74 11.42 4.37 13.60
N ILE A 75 11.72 4.69 12.33
CA ILE A 75 12.30 3.74 11.38
C ILE A 75 13.80 4.02 11.24
N LEU A 76 14.64 3.09 11.66
CA LEU A 76 16.09 3.11 11.50
C LEU A 76 16.46 2.25 10.28
N LYS A 77 16.59 2.89 9.11
CA LYS A 77 16.98 2.21 7.88
C LYS A 77 18.48 2.01 7.86
N ILE A 78 18.89 0.76 7.97
CA ILE A 78 20.31 0.37 7.93
C ILE A 78 20.73 0.19 6.48
N GLU A 79 21.74 0.93 6.10
CA GLU A 79 22.26 0.95 4.74
C GLU A 79 23.76 0.63 4.68
N ARG A 80 24.19 0.10 3.55
CA ARG A 80 25.61 -0.19 3.33
C ARG A 80 26.39 1.11 3.13
N PRO A 81 27.54 1.33 3.81
CA PRO A 81 28.41 2.46 3.54
C PRO A 81 28.80 2.56 2.06
N GLY A 82 28.85 3.77 1.52
CA GLY A 82 29.25 4.10 0.14
C GLY A 82 28.28 3.72 -0.96
N GLY A 83 27.21 2.96 -0.66
CA GLY A 83 26.30 2.50 -1.72
C GLY A 83 24.83 2.57 -1.38
N GLY A 84 24.49 2.38 -0.12
CA GLY A 84 23.11 2.38 0.36
C GLY A 84 22.25 1.26 -0.24
N ASP A 85 20.96 1.53 -0.24
CA ASP A 85 19.93 0.76 -0.95
C ASP A 85 20.14 0.88 -2.46
N GLU A 86 20.04 -0.23 -3.19
CA GLU A 86 20.16 -0.25 -4.66
C GLU A 86 19.17 0.71 -5.34
N ALA A 87 18.00 0.92 -4.77
CA ALA A 87 16.99 1.84 -5.28
C ALA A 87 17.48 3.30 -5.35
N ARG A 88 18.52 3.68 -4.58
CA ARG A 88 19.14 5.01 -4.68
C ARG A 88 19.77 5.29 -6.05
N LYS A 89 20.11 4.24 -6.81
CA LYS A 89 20.71 4.32 -8.14
C LYS A 89 19.72 4.08 -9.27
N TRP A 90 18.46 3.81 -8.95
CA TRP A 90 17.45 3.52 -9.97
C TRP A 90 16.91 4.81 -10.58
N GLY A 91 17.21 4.98 -11.85
CA GLY A 91 16.79 6.08 -12.69
C GLY A 91 17.22 5.84 -14.15
N PRO A 92 16.82 6.68 -15.12
CA PRO A 92 15.96 7.84 -14.93
C PRO A 92 14.50 7.50 -14.53
N PRO A 93 13.75 8.44 -13.93
CA PRO A 93 14.15 9.81 -13.65
C PRO A 93 14.94 9.94 -12.33
N PHE A 94 15.86 10.89 -12.31
CA PHE A 94 16.47 11.45 -11.11
C PHE A 94 15.89 12.85 -10.87
N PHE A 95 16.01 13.39 -9.66
CA PHE A 95 15.71 14.80 -9.43
C PHE A 95 16.64 15.69 -10.25
N GLU A 96 16.09 16.71 -10.88
CA GLU A 96 16.83 17.61 -11.75
C GLU A 96 18.06 18.21 -11.06
N GLY A 97 19.20 18.15 -11.73
CA GLY A 97 20.46 18.65 -11.20
C GLY A 97 21.11 17.79 -10.08
N THR A 98 20.55 16.62 -9.79
CA THR A 98 21.04 15.73 -8.73
C THR A 98 21.21 14.27 -9.19
N GLN A 99 21.73 13.41 -8.31
CA GLN A 99 21.75 11.95 -8.47
C GLN A 99 20.71 11.27 -7.55
N GLU A 100 19.79 12.02 -6.94
CA GLU A 100 18.78 11.46 -6.06
C GLU A 100 17.66 10.78 -6.87
N SER A 101 17.46 9.50 -6.60
CA SER A 101 16.48 8.65 -7.29
C SER A 101 15.05 8.99 -6.85
N THR A 102 14.18 9.34 -7.80
CA THR A 102 12.75 9.50 -7.53
C THR A 102 12.10 8.18 -7.09
N TYR A 103 12.67 7.04 -7.48
CA TYR A 103 12.22 5.73 -7.07
C TYR A 103 12.48 5.47 -5.58
N PHE A 104 13.70 5.75 -5.10
CA PHE A 104 14.02 5.66 -3.67
C PHE A 104 13.11 6.56 -2.83
N MET A 105 12.85 7.78 -3.32
CA MET A 105 11.99 8.76 -2.62
C MET A 105 10.57 8.25 -2.41
N SER A 106 10.05 7.40 -3.31
CA SER A 106 8.65 6.96 -3.27
C SER A 106 8.30 6.06 -2.07
N VAL A 107 9.29 5.36 -1.47
CA VAL A 107 9.07 4.34 -0.43
C VAL A 107 9.92 4.53 0.84
N ASN A 108 10.55 5.70 1.03
CA ASN A 108 11.48 5.90 2.15
C ASN A 108 11.23 7.16 3.00
N ARG A 109 10.04 7.79 2.90
CA ARG A 109 9.66 8.88 3.81
C ARG A 109 9.56 8.40 5.26
N ASN A 110 9.66 9.30 6.22
CA ASN A 110 9.58 9.01 7.66
C ASN A 110 10.66 8.04 8.17
N LYS A 111 11.83 7.98 7.52
CA LYS A 111 12.93 7.10 7.93
C LYS A 111 14.17 7.89 8.30
N LYS A 112 14.98 7.30 9.19
CA LYS A 112 16.35 7.72 9.49
C LYS A 112 17.32 6.78 8.80
N SER A 113 18.20 7.28 7.94
CA SER A 113 19.26 6.48 7.31
C SER A 113 20.46 6.39 8.22
N VAL A 114 20.92 5.15 8.46
CA VAL A 114 22.08 4.82 9.30
C VAL A 114 22.97 3.89 8.50
N CYS A 115 24.19 4.32 8.19
CA CYS A 115 25.14 3.53 7.44
C CYS A 115 25.96 2.61 8.35
N ILE A 116 25.79 1.29 8.20
CA ILE A 116 26.50 0.25 8.95
C ILE A 116 26.91 -0.89 8.00
N ASP A 117 28.18 -1.26 8.02
CA ASP A 117 28.66 -2.50 7.39
C ASP A 117 28.20 -3.70 8.23
N LEU A 118 27.20 -4.46 7.78
CA LEU A 118 26.61 -5.58 8.52
C LEU A 118 27.63 -6.67 8.90
N LYS A 119 28.71 -6.83 8.14
CA LYS A 119 29.73 -7.85 8.42
C LYS A 119 30.63 -7.44 9.57
N ARG A 120 31.06 -6.16 9.60
CA ARG A 120 32.00 -5.63 10.60
C ARG A 120 31.33 -4.93 11.76
N GLY A 121 30.13 -4.41 11.55
CA GLY A 121 29.33 -3.70 12.54
C GLY A 121 28.24 -4.55 13.18
N LYS A 122 28.37 -5.89 13.20
CA LYS A 122 27.37 -6.80 13.77
C LYS A 122 26.99 -6.44 15.19
N ASP A 123 27.96 -6.07 16.04
CA ASP A 123 27.70 -5.73 17.43
C ASP A 123 26.83 -4.46 17.56
N ILE A 124 26.96 -3.51 16.63
CA ILE A 124 26.08 -2.32 16.57
C ILE A 124 24.65 -2.75 16.25
N ILE A 125 24.47 -3.74 15.37
CA ILE A 125 23.13 -4.28 15.06
C ILE A 125 22.52 -4.97 16.28
N TYR A 126 23.30 -5.71 17.07
CA TYR A 126 22.86 -6.30 18.33
C TYR A 126 22.45 -5.23 19.35
N ASP A 127 23.26 -4.19 19.54
CA ASP A 127 22.95 -3.09 20.43
C ASP A 127 21.65 -2.37 19.98
N LEU A 128 21.46 -2.14 18.67
CA LEU A 128 20.23 -1.58 18.13
C LEU A 128 19.03 -2.51 18.32
N ALA A 129 19.18 -3.81 18.08
CA ALA A 129 18.11 -4.79 18.25
C ALA A 129 17.55 -4.81 19.69
N GLN A 130 18.40 -4.64 20.69
CA GLN A 130 17.97 -4.55 22.09
C GLN A 130 17.10 -3.32 22.39
N THR A 131 17.23 -2.25 21.58
CA THR A 131 16.46 -1.00 21.72
C THR A 131 15.28 -0.90 20.76
N CYS A 132 15.13 -1.86 19.83
CA CYS A 132 14.08 -1.88 18.83
C CYS A 132 12.99 -2.89 19.16
N ASP A 133 11.80 -2.65 18.64
CA ASP A 133 10.62 -3.51 18.79
C ASP A 133 10.46 -4.50 17.65
N VAL A 134 10.90 -4.10 16.47
CA VAL A 134 10.74 -4.85 15.22
C VAL A 134 12.04 -4.79 14.44
N LEU A 135 12.42 -5.90 13.80
CA LEU A 135 13.44 -5.95 12.75
C LEU A 135 12.76 -6.46 11.48
N VAL A 136 12.98 -5.74 10.36
CA VAL A 136 12.47 -6.16 9.05
C VAL A 136 13.66 -6.32 8.09
N GLU A 137 13.70 -7.45 7.38
CA GLU A 137 14.76 -7.74 6.42
C GLU A 137 14.20 -8.39 5.14
N ASN A 138 14.92 -8.27 4.01
CA ASN A 138 14.54 -8.92 2.77
C ASN A 138 15.75 -9.49 2.00
N TYR A 139 16.66 -10.11 2.73
CA TYR A 139 17.79 -10.82 2.14
C TYR A 139 17.39 -12.22 1.66
N VAL A 140 18.21 -12.79 0.79
CA VAL A 140 18.05 -14.22 0.42
C VAL A 140 18.16 -15.06 1.69
N PRO A 141 17.31 -16.09 1.88
CA PRO A 141 17.36 -16.96 3.06
C PRO A 141 18.77 -17.46 3.39
N GLY A 142 19.13 -17.45 4.67
CA GLY A 142 20.46 -17.84 5.14
C GLY A 142 21.52 -16.76 5.09
N LYS A 143 21.31 -15.65 4.34
CA LYS A 143 22.33 -14.59 4.24
C LYS A 143 22.59 -13.92 5.58
N LEU A 144 21.56 -13.50 6.30
CA LEU A 144 21.74 -12.89 7.63
C LEU A 144 22.20 -13.92 8.68
N ASN A 145 21.77 -15.18 8.58
CA ASN A 145 22.31 -16.26 9.41
C ASN A 145 23.84 -16.39 9.27
N SER A 146 24.36 -16.35 8.04
CA SER A 146 25.81 -16.41 7.79
C SER A 146 26.59 -15.22 8.37
N LEU A 147 25.91 -14.12 8.70
CA LEU A 147 26.47 -12.95 9.36
C LEU A 147 26.25 -12.95 10.89
N GLY A 148 25.55 -13.97 11.42
CA GLY A 148 25.11 -14.02 12.81
C GLY A 148 24.02 -12.99 13.14
N LEU A 149 23.20 -12.63 12.15
CA LEU A 149 22.09 -11.67 12.27
C LEU A 149 20.73 -12.32 11.95
N GLY A 150 20.67 -13.65 11.89
CA GLY A 150 19.41 -14.38 11.71
C GLY A 150 18.50 -14.31 12.93
N TYR A 151 17.28 -14.80 12.76
CA TYR A 151 16.29 -14.79 13.85
C TYR A 151 16.82 -15.40 15.15
N GLU A 152 17.43 -16.59 15.08
CA GLU A 152 17.94 -17.31 16.26
C GLU A 152 19.07 -16.54 16.98
N ASP A 153 19.87 -15.75 16.24
CA ASP A 153 20.93 -14.95 16.84
C ASP A 153 20.37 -13.70 17.48
N ILE A 154 19.49 -13.00 16.79
CA ILE A 154 18.82 -11.78 17.31
C ILE A 154 17.93 -12.10 18.51
N ALA A 155 17.19 -13.23 18.48
CA ALA A 155 16.32 -13.63 19.59
C ALA A 155 17.06 -13.91 20.89
N LYS A 156 18.35 -14.29 20.83
CA LYS A 156 19.20 -14.47 22.03
C LYS A 156 19.48 -13.15 22.75
N VAL A 157 19.67 -12.06 22.01
CA VAL A 157 20.01 -10.74 22.56
C VAL A 157 18.80 -9.83 22.74
N ALA A 158 17.73 -10.06 21.97
CA ALA A 158 16.49 -9.30 21.97
C ALA A 158 15.24 -10.20 21.88
N PRO A 159 14.92 -10.98 22.94
CA PRO A 159 13.83 -11.97 22.89
C PRO A 159 12.43 -11.34 22.77
N HIS A 160 12.30 -10.03 22.98
CA HIS A 160 11.07 -9.26 22.82
C HIS A 160 10.84 -8.79 21.37
N LEU A 161 11.88 -8.87 20.53
CA LEU A 161 11.86 -8.29 19.21
C LEU A 161 11.04 -9.15 18.21
N ILE A 162 10.21 -8.50 17.41
CA ILE A 162 9.49 -9.12 16.32
C ILE A 162 10.40 -9.08 15.10
N TYR A 163 10.80 -10.28 14.60
CA TYR A 163 11.66 -10.42 13.43
C TYR A 163 10.81 -10.74 12.20
N CYS A 164 10.83 -9.90 11.17
CA CYS A 164 10.04 -10.08 9.96
C CYS A 164 10.94 -10.27 8.73
N SER A 165 10.89 -11.46 8.14
CA SER A 165 11.60 -11.80 6.91
C SER A 165 10.68 -11.72 5.70
N LEU A 166 11.12 -11.00 4.67
CA LEU A 166 10.44 -10.84 3.39
C LEU A 166 11.27 -11.51 2.31
N THR A 167 10.78 -12.60 1.72
CA THR A 167 11.54 -13.41 0.77
C THR A 167 10.80 -13.60 -0.55
N GLY A 168 11.48 -14.15 -1.55
CA GLY A 168 10.83 -14.48 -2.82
C GLY A 168 9.86 -15.66 -2.71
N TYR A 169 10.26 -16.70 -1.96
CA TYR A 169 9.58 -18.01 -1.97
C TYR A 169 9.55 -18.71 -0.61
N GLY A 170 9.75 -17.99 0.48
CA GLY A 170 9.89 -18.58 1.82
C GLY A 170 11.31 -19.04 2.14
N SER A 171 11.52 -19.40 3.41
CA SER A 171 12.82 -19.86 3.92
C SER A 171 13.07 -21.37 3.71
N GLN A 172 12.07 -22.10 3.25
CA GLN A 172 12.10 -23.56 3.03
C GLN A 172 11.43 -23.92 1.70
N GLY A 173 11.61 -25.16 1.27
CA GLY A 173 11.00 -25.66 0.04
C GLY A 173 11.92 -25.56 -1.19
N PRO A 174 11.44 -26.04 -2.36
CA PRO A 174 12.27 -26.22 -3.54
C PRO A 174 12.78 -24.91 -4.15
N TYR A 175 12.19 -23.78 -3.82
CA TYR A 175 12.54 -22.45 -4.37
C TYR A 175 13.22 -21.52 -3.37
N ALA A 176 13.46 -21.95 -2.14
CA ALA A 176 13.99 -21.09 -1.07
C ALA A 176 15.26 -20.32 -1.46
N ASN A 177 16.15 -20.94 -2.23
CA ASN A 177 17.43 -20.34 -2.65
C ASN A 177 17.36 -19.57 -3.99
N ARG A 178 16.15 -19.44 -4.59
CA ARG A 178 15.99 -18.69 -5.85
C ARG A 178 15.89 -17.20 -5.57
N PRO A 179 16.53 -16.35 -6.38
CA PRO A 179 16.27 -14.91 -6.31
C PRO A 179 14.83 -14.62 -6.76
N GLY A 180 14.11 -13.78 -6.01
CA GLY A 180 12.76 -13.37 -6.31
C GLY A 180 12.67 -11.86 -6.51
N TYR A 181 11.93 -11.45 -7.54
CA TYR A 181 11.48 -10.08 -7.77
C TYR A 181 9.98 -10.08 -8.03
N ASP A 182 9.33 -8.93 -7.89
CA ASP A 182 7.90 -8.74 -8.14
C ASP A 182 7.41 -9.45 -9.41
N VAL A 183 8.00 -9.10 -10.57
CA VAL A 183 7.57 -9.63 -11.87
C VAL A 183 7.76 -11.14 -11.99
N ILE A 184 8.75 -11.72 -11.32
CA ILE A 184 8.99 -13.17 -11.34
C ILE A 184 7.94 -13.90 -10.49
N ALA A 185 7.64 -13.38 -9.29
CA ALA A 185 6.58 -13.91 -8.45
C ALA A 185 5.19 -13.73 -9.08
N ALA A 186 4.94 -12.59 -9.72
CA ALA A 186 3.73 -12.32 -10.50
C ALA A 186 3.58 -13.29 -11.69
N SER A 187 4.70 -13.65 -12.35
CA SER A 187 4.71 -14.64 -13.43
C SER A 187 4.39 -16.04 -12.92
N LEU A 188 5.12 -16.52 -11.92
CA LEU A 188 4.93 -17.85 -11.34
C LEU A 188 3.58 -17.99 -10.62
N GLY A 189 3.11 -16.90 -10.00
CA GLY A 189 1.85 -16.84 -9.26
C GLY A 189 0.62 -16.51 -10.13
N GLY A 190 0.74 -16.57 -11.47
CA GLY A 190 -0.40 -16.49 -12.39
C GLY A 190 -0.89 -15.08 -12.74
N LEU A 191 -0.41 -14.01 -12.07
CA LEU A 191 -0.90 -12.64 -12.33
C LEU A 191 -0.65 -12.19 -13.76
N LEU A 192 0.54 -12.48 -14.32
CA LEU A 192 0.84 -12.15 -15.71
C LEU A 192 -0.05 -12.92 -16.69
N HIS A 193 -0.38 -14.18 -16.38
CA HIS A 193 -1.25 -15.01 -17.22
C HIS A 193 -2.63 -14.39 -17.39
N ILE A 194 -3.20 -13.82 -16.33
CA ILE A 194 -4.55 -13.24 -16.33
C ILE A 194 -4.58 -11.74 -16.67
N THR A 195 -3.41 -11.09 -16.87
CA THR A 195 -3.31 -9.66 -17.16
C THR A 195 -2.94 -9.41 -18.61
N GLY A 196 -3.70 -8.55 -19.29
CA GLY A 196 -3.49 -8.18 -20.69
C GLY A 196 -4.76 -8.29 -21.52
N LEU A 197 -4.66 -7.94 -22.80
CA LEU A 197 -5.74 -8.09 -23.76
C LEU A 197 -6.07 -9.58 -23.97
N LYS A 198 -7.34 -9.88 -24.25
CA LYS A 198 -7.86 -11.25 -24.38
C LYS A 198 -7.01 -12.12 -25.32
N ASP A 199 -6.69 -11.61 -26.49
CA ASP A 199 -5.92 -12.31 -27.53
C ASP A 199 -4.46 -11.79 -27.61
N GLY A 200 -4.02 -11.01 -26.62
CA GLY A 200 -2.68 -10.45 -26.56
C GLY A 200 -1.71 -11.29 -25.72
N PRO A 201 -0.43 -10.91 -25.68
CA PRO A 201 0.56 -11.55 -24.79
C PRO A 201 0.27 -11.23 -23.32
N PRO A 202 0.81 -12.05 -22.37
CA PRO A 202 0.80 -11.70 -20.96
C PRO A 202 1.46 -10.34 -20.71
N CYS A 203 0.88 -9.55 -19.81
CA CYS A 203 1.38 -8.22 -19.44
C CYS A 203 1.63 -8.12 -17.94
N LYS A 204 2.65 -7.37 -17.55
CA LYS A 204 2.82 -7.00 -16.14
C LYS A 204 1.89 -5.83 -15.78
N VAL A 205 1.50 -5.75 -14.52
CA VAL A 205 0.87 -4.55 -13.97
C VAL A 205 1.88 -3.39 -13.97
N GLY A 206 1.41 -2.16 -14.17
CA GLY A 206 2.28 -0.99 -14.33
C GLY A 206 3.17 -0.67 -13.12
N VAL A 207 2.77 -1.09 -11.91
CA VAL A 207 3.53 -0.98 -10.67
C VAL A 207 3.93 -2.36 -10.14
N ALA A 208 4.87 -2.43 -9.20
CA ALA A 208 5.30 -3.67 -8.55
C ALA A 208 4.22 -4.16 -7.55
N MET A 209 3.11 -4.69 -8.08
CA MET A 209 1.89 -4.96 -7.33
C MET A 209 2.06 -6.05 -6.27
N THR A 210 2.85 -7.08 -6.57
CA THR A 210 3.15 -8.17 -5.63
C THR A 210 4.02 -7.68 -4.47
N ASP A 211 5.01 -6.82 -4.74
CA ASP A 211 5.81 -6.15 -3.71
C ASP A 211 4.95 -5.29 -2.79
N LEU A 212 4.06 -4.47 -3.36
CA LEU A 212 3.15 -3.62 -2.58
C LEU A 212 2.21 -4.47 -1.70
N ALA A 213 1.63 -5.53 -2.27
CA ALA A 213 0.76 -6.44 -1.52
C ALA A 213 1.53 -7.12 -0.38
N MET A 214 2.76 -7.63 -0.63
CA MET A 214 3.59 -8.22 0.41
C MET A 214 3.94 -7.21 1.51
N GLY A 215 4.28 -5.98 1.17
CA GLY A 215 4.53 -4.91 2.14
C GLY A 215 3.32 -4.63 3.03
N LEU A 216 2.10 -4.65 2.46
CA LEU A 216 0.85 -4.48 3.21
C LEU A 216 0.54 -5.69 4.10
N TYR A 217 0.73 -6.93 3.63
CA TYR A 217 0.59 -8.13 4.48
C TYR A 217 1.57 -8.11 5.64
N ALA A 218 2.85 -7.80 5.37
CA ALA A 218 3.88 -7.74 6.39
C ALA A 218 3.61 -6.67 7.45
N HIS A 219 3.22 -5.46 7.04
CA HIS A 219 2.82 -4.40 7.96
C HIS A 219 1.67 -4.84 8.87
N GLY A 220 0.63 -5.48 8.31
CA GLY A 220 -0.50 -6.01 9.10
C GLY A 220 -0.07 -7.13 10.06
N ALA A 221 0.81 -8.04 9.62
CA ALA A 221 1.35 -9.11 10.46
C ALA A 221 2.20 -8.56 11.62
N ILE A 222 3.03 -7.54 11.37
CA ILE A 222 3.81 -6.84 12.40
C ILE A 222 2.88 -6.18 13.43
N MET A 223 1.83 -5.49 12.99
CA MET A 223 0.83 -4.89 13.88
C MET A 223 0.14 -5.95 14.77
N ALA A 224 -0.26 -7.08 14.19
CA ALA A 224 -0.85 -8.21 14.93
C ALA A 224 0.13 -8.80 15.94
N ALA A 225 1.41 -8.95 15.58
CA ALA A 225 2.45 -9.44 16.47
C ALA A 225 2.76 -8.46 17.62
N LEU A 226 2.74 -7.15 17.38
CA LEU A 226 2.87 -6.13 18.43
C LEU A 226 1.72 -6.20 19.42
N LEU A 227 0.48 -6.35 18.94
CA LEU A 227 -0.70 -6.56 19.80
C LEU A 227 -0.61 -7.87 20.62
N GLN A 228 -0.11 -8.94 20.03
CA GLN A 228 0.10 -10.21 20.74
C GLN A 228 1.21 -10.05 21.78
N ARG A 229 2.33 -9.43 21.42
CA ARG A 229 3.47 -9.18 22.31
C ARG A 229 3.06 -8.43 23.57
N SER A 230 2.15 -7.45 23.46
CA SER A 230 1.66 -6.71 24.63
C SER A 230 0.98 -7.60 25.69
N LYS A 231 0.54 -8.81 25.30
CA LYS A 231 -0.11 -9.79 26.20
C LYS A 231 0.84 -10.85 26.73
N ILE A 232 1.81 -11.29 25.90
CA ILE A 232 2.68 -12.44 26.23
C ILE A 232 4.13 -12.04 26.52
N ASN A 233 4.48 -10.78 26.32
CA ASN A 233 5.81 -10.20 26.49
C ASN A 233 6.94 -10.97 25.78
N LYS A 234 6.65 -11.49 24.57
CA LYS A 234 7.59 -12.30 23.76
C LYS A 234 7.49 -11.90 22.30
N GLY A 235 8.65 -11.75 21.66
CA GLY A 235 8.76 -11.56 20.21
C GLY A 235 8.51 -12.86 19.44
N GLN A 236 8.53 -12.78 18.11
CA GLN A 236 8.34 -13.93 17.24
C GLN A 236 8.96 -13.69 15.87
N TRP A 237 9.11 -14.75 15.11
CA TRP A 237 9.51 -14.69 13.71
C TRP A 237 8.29 -14.68 12.81
N ILE A 238 8.20 -13.69 11.94
CA ILE A 238 7.21 -13.56 10.87
C ILE A 238 7.91 -13.84 9.55
N GLN A 239 7.32 -14.66 8.72
CA GLN A 239 7.80 -14.94 7.36
C GLN A 239 6.72 -14.60 6.36
N CYS A 240 7.03 -13.70 5.42
CA CYS A 240 6.21 -13.39 4.25
C CYS A 240 7.01 -13.67 2.98
N ASP A 241 6.36 -14.17 1.95
CA ASP A 241 7.01 -14.35 0.66
C ASP A 241 6.14 -13.85 -0.50
N LEU A 242 6.81 -13.46 -1.59
CA LEU A 242 6.15 -12.90 -2.77
C LEU A 242 5.20 -13.89 -3.42
N LEU A 243 5.62 -15.17 -3.57
CA LEU A 243 4.81 -16.15 -4.29
C LEU A 243 3.51 -16.46 -3.54
N SER A 244 3.58 -16.72 -2.24
CA SER A 244 2.39 -16.95 -1.40
C SER A 244 1.48 -15.73 -1.36
N THR A 245 2.06 -14.52 -1.27
CA THR A 245 1.32 -13.27 -1.35
C THR A 245 0.58 -13.13 -2.68
N GLN A 246 1.27 -13.43 -3.80
CA GLN A 246 0.65 -13.38 -5.11
C GLN A 246 -0.50 -14.38 -5.26
N ILE A 247 -0.31 -15.62 -4.80
CA ILE A 247 -1.36 -16.65 -4.85
C ILE A 247 -2.56 -16.24 -3.99
N ALA A 248 -2.33 -15.73 -2.78
CA ALA A 248 -3.39 -15.22 -1.91
C ALA A 248 -4.17 -14.05 -2.54
N SER A 249 -3.49 -13.25 -3.39
CA SER A 249 -4.10 -12.13 -4.12
C SER A 249 -4.94 -12.54 -5.34
N LEU A 250 -4.93 -13.81 -5.75
CA LEU A 250 -5.78 -14.30 -6.86
C LEU A 250 -7.27 -14.40 -6.49
N ILE A 251 -7.62 -14.38 -5.21
CA ILE A 251 -9.00 -14.38 -4.66
C ILE A 251 -9.98 -15.29 -5.44
N ASN A 252 -10.98 -14.71 -6.14
CA ASN A 252 -11.99 -15.44 -6.89
C ASN A 252 -11.41 -16.27 -8.05
N ILE A 253 -10.33 -15.84 -8.68
CA ILE A 253 -9.66 -16.59 -9.75
C ILE A 253 -9.14 -17.93 -9.21
N ALA A 254 -8.43 -17.92 -8.07
CA ALA A 254 -8.00 -19.15 -7.40
C ALA A 254 -9.20 -20.01 -7.00
N SER A 255 -10.25 -19.42 -6.43
CA SER A 255 -11.46 -20.16 -6.04
C SER A 255 -12.17 -20.80 -7.25
N ASN A 256 -12.27 -20.11 -8.37
CA ASN A 256 -12.88 -20.63 -9.61
C ASN A 256 -12.12 -21.87 -10.11
N TYR A 257 -10.78 -21.86 -10.06
CA TYR A 257 -9.98 -23.01 -10.44
C TYR A 257 -10.09 -24.16 -9.43
N LEU A 258 -9.83 -23.87 -8.16
CA LEU A 258 -9.76 -24.90 -7.10
C LEU A 258 -11.10 -25.62 -6.86
N ASN A 259 -12.23 -24.91 -7.01
CA ASN A 259 -13.55 -25.45 -6.70
C ASN A 259 -14.41 -25.70 -7.95
N GLY A 260 -14.17 -24.99 -9.03
CA GLY A 260 -14.94 -25.06 -10.26
C GLY A 260 -14.16 -25.65 -11.44
N ASN A 261 -12.89 -26.00 -11.24
CA ASN A 261 -11.98 -26.48 -12.30
C ASN A 261 -11.98 -25.57 -13.54
N LYS A 262 -12.15 -24.25 -13.32
CA LYS A 262 -12.25 -23.27 -14.38
C LYS A 262 -10.93 -22.55 -14.56
N GLU A 263 -10.23 -22.80 -15.67
CA GLU A 263 -9.00 -22.09 -16.02
C GLU A 263 -9.30 -20.61 -16.30
N ALA A 264 -8.39 -19.76 -15.83
CA ALA A 264 -8.50 -18.32 -16.02
C ALA A 264 -7.90 -17.88 -17.36
N THR A 265 -8.43 -16.78 -17.90
CA THR A 265 -7.94 -16.16 -19.14
C THR A 265 -7.81 -14.65 -18.96
N ARG A 266 -7.16 -13.99 -19.91
CA ARG A 266 -7.10 -12.52 -19.98
C ARG A 266 -8.43 -11.95 -20.47
N TRP A 267 -8.85 -10.87 -19.85
CA TRP A 267 -10.09 -10.17 -20.19
C TRP A 267 -9.88 -8.71 -20.61
N GLY A 268 -8.63 -8.23 -20.66
CA GLY A 268 -8.36 -6.81 -20.86
C GLY A 268 -8.95 -5.97 -19.75
N SER A 269 -9.83 -5.04 -20.09
CA SER A 269 -10.61 -4.26 -19.13
C SER A 269 -12.02 -4.80 -18.91
N GLU A 270 -12.41 -5.91 -19.58
CA GLU A 270 -13.74 -6.50 -19.45
C GLU A 270 -13.87 -7.32 -18.16
N HIS A 271 -15.06 -7.31 -17.56
CA HIS A 271 -15.40 -8.24 -16.50
C HIS A 271 -15.96 -9.54 -17.06
N GLU A 272 -15.51 -10.69 -16.57
CA GLU A 272 -15.92 -11.99 -17.08
C GLU A 272 -17.44 -12.25 -16.95
N SER A 273 -18.03 -11.87 -15.81
CA SER A 273 -19.39 -12.26 -15.40
C SER A 273 -20.38 -11.09 -15.33
N ILE A 274 -19.97 -9.87 -15.65
CA ILE A 274 -20.81 -8.66 -15.59
C ILE A 274 -20.68 -7.91 -16.91
N VAL A 275 -21.81 -7.60 -17.55
CA VAL A 275 -21.85 -6.88 -18.84
C VAL A 275 -22.97 -5.83 -18.81
N PRO A 276 -22.67 -4.55 -19.17
CA PRO A 276 -21.36 -4.00 -19.51
C PRO A 276 -20.50 -3.66 -18.27
N TYR A 277 -19.24 -4.02 -18.33
CA TYR A 277 -18.21 -3.58 -17.40
C TYR A 277 -16.85 -3.62 -18.12
N GLU A 278 -16.44 -2.48 -18.71
CA GLU A 278 -15.16 -2.34 -19.42
C GLU A 278 -14.79 -0.87 -19.64
N ALA A 279 -13.57 -0.63 -20.14
CA ALA A 279 -13.14 0.67 -20.64
C ALA A 279 -13.49 0.80 -22.13
N PHE A 280 -14.54 1.58 -22.45
CA PHE A 280 -14.99 1.85 -23.80
C PHE A 280 -14.13 2.91 -24.50
N PRO A 281 -13.73 2.72 -25.77
CA PRO A 281 -13.03 3.75 -26.52
C PRO A 281 -13.94 4.97 -26.74
N THR A 282 -13.42 6.15 -26.48
CA THR A 282 -14.10 7.42 -26.73
C THR A 282 -13.40 8.19 -27.87
N LYS A 283 -13.84 9.41 -28.17
CA LYS A 283 -13.22 10.23 -29.20
C LYS A 283 -11.77 10.64 -28.86
N ASP A 284 -11.43 10.74 -27.58
CA ASP A 284 -10.14 11.26 -27.08
C ASP A 284 -9.44 10.33 -26.05
N GLY A 285 -9.95 9.14 -25.82
CA GLY A 285 -9.35 8.18 -24.88
C GLY A 285 -10.25 7.01 -24.58
N TYR A 286 -10.48 6.74 -23.28
CA TYR A 286 -11.32 5.64 -22.80
C TYR A 286 -12.17 6.10 -21.62
N MET A 287 -13.42 5.59 -21.55
CA MET A 287 -14.34 5.76 -20.44
C MET A 287 -14.69 4.39 -19.87
N THR A 288 -14.31 4.13 -18.61
CA THR A 288 -14.71 2.90 -17.92
C THR A 288 -16.13 3.05 -17.38
N VAL A 289 -16.98 2.05 -17.62
CA VAL A 289 -18.34 1.98 -17.11
C VAL A 289 -18.61 0.60 -16.55
N GLY A 290 -19.24 0.54 -15.38
CA GLY A 290 -19.66 -0.71 -14.72
C GLY A 290 -21.15 -0.69 -14.38
N ALA A 291 -22.01 -1.28 -15.22
CA ALA A 291 -23.43 -1.41 -14.93
C ALA A 291 -23.75 -2.81 -14.41
N GLY A 292 -23.49 -3.03 -13.11
CA GLY A 292 -23.55 -4.36 -12.47
C GLY A 292 -24.95 -4.90 -12.24
N SER A 293 -25.98 -4.04 -12.11
CA SER A 293 -27.36 -4.44 -11.96
C SER A 293 -28.21 -4.13 -13.21
N ASP A 294 -29.36 -4.79 -13.34
CA ASP A 294 -30.25 -4.54 -14.48
C ASP A 294 -30.83 -3.10 -14.44
N LEU A 295 -31.02 -2.52 -13.28
CA LEU A 295 -31.44 -1.12 -13.14
C LEU A 295 -30.34 -0.16 -13.62
N GLN A 296 -29.09 -0.42 -13.25
CA GLN A 296 -27.95 0.38 -13.72
C GLN A 296 -27.77 0.26 -15.24
N PHE A 297 -27.97 -0.94 -15.80
CA PHE A 297 -27.97 -1.14 -17.24
C PHE A 297 -29.05 -0.30 -17.92
N GLN A 298 -30.29 -0.35 -17.42
CA GLN A 298 -31.40 0.45 -17.98
C GLN A 298 -31.10 1.95 -17.94
N GLU A 299 -30.53 2.46 -16.84
CA GLU A 299 -30.15 3.86 -16.72
C GLU A 299 -29.04 4.20 -17.73
N LEU A 300 -28.01 3.39 -17.83
CA LEU A 300 -26.92 3.57 -18.80
C LEU A 300 -27.50 3.67 -20.23
N ILE A 301 -28.34 2.73 -20.63
CA ILE A 301 -28.92 2.67 -21.96
C ILE A 301 -29.81 3.89 -22.25
N LYS A 302 -30.58 4.39 -21.26
CA LYS A 302 -31.34 5.64 -21.39
C LYS A 302 -30.41 6.84 -21.62
N ARG A 303 -29.31 6.96 -20.88
CA ARG A 303 -28.34 8.05 -21.03
C ARG A 303 -27.58 7.99 -22.35
N LEU A 304 -27.39 6.78 -22.90
CA LEU A 304 -26.80 6.56 -24.21
C LEU A 304 -27.81 6.77 -25.36
N GLN A 305 -29.08 7.01 -25.04
CA GLN A 305 -30.19 7.20 -26.02
C GLN A 305 -30.42 5.95 -26.91
N LEU A 306 -30.39 4.76 -26.32
CA LEU A 306 -30.61 3.46 -26.98
C LEU A 306 -31.78 2.68 -26.33
N PRO A 307 -32.98 3.29 -26.13
CA PRO A 307 -34.06 2.70 -25.33
C PRO A 307 -34.51 1.32 -25.88
N GLU A 308 -34.33 1.04 -27.14
CA GLU A 308 -34.64 -0.25 -27.80
C GLU A 308 -33.88 -1.44 -27.20
N LEU A 309 -32.71 -1.23 -26.60
CA LEU A 309 -31.93 -2.29 -25.98
C LEU A 309 -32.52 -2.75 -24.65
N ILE A 310 -33.34 -1.92 -23.96
CA ILE A 310 -33.91 -2.23 -22.66
C ILE A 310 -34.88 -3.43 -22.74
N ASN A 311 -35.70 -3.45 -23.77
CA ASN A 311 -36.71 -4.48 -23.97
C ASN A 311 -36.25 -5.63 -24.86
N ASN A 312 -34.98 -5.65 -25.26
CA ASN A 312 -34.43 -6.72 -26.08
C ASN A 312 -34.15 -7.96 -25.21
N ASP A 313 -34.73 -9.10 -25.56
CA ASP A 313 -34.58 -10.36 -24.82
C ASP A 313 -33.12 -10.80 -24.65
N LYS A 314 -32.25 -10.41 -25.61
CA LYS A 314 -30.80 -10.68 -25.50
C LYS A 314 -30.11 -9.89 -24.39
N PHE A 315 -30.70 -8.80 -23.88
CA PHE A 315 -30.02 -7.86 -22.96
C PHE A 315 -30.80 -7.59 -21.67
N LYS A 316 -32.01 -8.15 -21.51
CA LYS A 316 -32.94 -7.87 -20.42
C LYS A 316 -32.40 -8.15 -19.01
N ASN A 317 -31.44 -9.05 -18.87
CA ASN A 317 -30.78 -9.33 -17.59
C ASN A 317 -29.30 -9.66 -17.80
N ASN A 318 -28.52 -9.66 -16.72
CA ASN A 318 -27.06 -9.86 -16.83
C ASN A 318 -26.69 -11.20 -17.48
N ILE A 319 -27.40 -12.30 -17.20
CA ILE A 319 -27.14 -13.62 -17.80
C ILE A 319 -27.28 -13.55 -19.33
N ALA A 320 -28.33 -12.91 -19.80
CA ALA A 320 -28.56 -12.73 -21.24
C ALA A 320 -27.48 -11.82 -21.87
N ARG A 321 -27.08 -10.75 -21.19
CA ARG A 321 -26.01 -9.84 -21.63
C ARG A 321 -24.65 -10.54 -21.70
N VAL A 322 -24.30 -11.35 -20.70
CA VAL A 322 -23.06 -12.15 -20.70
C VAL A 322 -23.04 -13.12 -21.91
N LYS A 323 -24.17 -13.77 -22.20
CA LYS A 323 -24.29 -14.69 -23.34
C LYS A 323 -24.15 -13.95 -24.68
N ASN A 324 -24.70 -12.75 -24.80
CA ASN A 324 -24.71 -11.95 -26.03
C ASN A 324 -23.73 -10.77 -25.97
N ARG A 325 -22.64 -10.89 -25.14
CA ARG A 325 -21.70 -9.79 -24.86
C ARG A 325 -21.12 -9.15 -26.12
N MET A 326 -20.72 -9.94 -27.11
CA MET A 326 -20.05 -9.43 -28.29
C MET A 326 -20.95 -8.44 -29.07
N GLU A 327 -22.23 -8.78 -29.24
CA GLU A 327 -23.22 -7.92 -29.92
C GLU A 327 -23.46 -6.64 -29.13
N LEU A 328 -23.71 -6.74 -27.79
CA LEU A 328 -23.97 -5.58 -26.95
C LEU A 328 -22.76 -4.64 -26.86
N LEU A 329 -21.60 -5.19 -26.57
CA LEU A 329 -20.39 -4.38 -26.36
C LEU A 329 -19.96 -3.68 -27.65
N GLN A 330 -20.17 -4.31 -28.83
CA GLN A 330 -19.89 -3.63 -30.09
C GLN A 330 -20.79 -2.42 -30.29
N ILE A 331 -22.11 -2.54 -30.04
CA ILE A 331 -23.03 -1.41 -30.09
C ILE A 331 -22.59 -0.29 -29.18
N LEU A 332 -22.24 -0.61 -27.92
CA LEU A 332 -21.81 0.38 -26.94
C LEU A 332 -20.49 1.06 -27.36
N ARG A 333 -19.51 0.30 -27.83
CA ARG A 333 -18.23 0.84 -28.32
C ARG A 333 -18.42 1.87 -29.43
N ASP A 334 -19.34 1.61 -30.36
CA ASP A 334 -19.62 2.52 -31.47
C ASP A 334 -20.34 3.80 -31.02
N VAL A 335 -21.12 3.73 -29.96
CA VAL A 335 -21.74 4.91 -29.36
C VAL A 335 -20.72 5.72 -28.55
N PHE A 336 -19.88 5.08 -27.73
CA PHE A 336 -18.89 5.76 -26.91
C PHE A 336 -17.88 6.56 -27.76
N LYS A 337 -17.49 6.06 -28.92
CA LYS A 337 -16.58 6.77 -29.86
C LYS A 337 -17.10 8.12 -30.36
N ARG A 338 -18.39 8.41 -30.19
CA ARG A 338 -19.01 9.64 -30.72
C ARG A 338 -18.71 10.88 -29.90
N LYS A 339 -18.30 10.73 -28.65
CA LYS A 339 -18.08 11.85 -27.72
C LYS A 339 -16.75 11.72 -26.99
N THR A 340 -16.26 12.84 -26.46
CA THR A 340 -15.08 12.93 -25.61
C THR A 340 -15.36 12.43 -24.19
N ASN A 341 -14.30 12.13 -23.42
CA ASN A 341 -14.40 11.77 -22.01
C ASN A 341 -15.13 12.87 -21.20
N LYS A 342 -14.86 14.14 -21.50
CA LYS A 342 -15.52 15.27 -20.84
C LYS A 342 -17.02 15.32 -21.11
N GLU A 343 -17.44 15.10 -22.36
CA GLU A 343 -18.86 15.08 -22.75
C GLU A 343 -19.58 13.88 -22.09
N TRP A 344 -18.94 12.71 -22.05
CA TRP A 344 -19.51 11.54 -21.36
C TRP A 344 -19.62 11.74 -19.86
N SER A 345 -18.62 12.33 -19.22
CA SER A 345 -18.66 12.66 -17.79
C SER A 345 -19.83 13.57 -17.45
N ALA A 346 -20.10 14.58 -18.29
CA ALA A 346 -21.25 15.46 -18.10
C ALA A 346 -22.60 14.74 -18.28
N ILE A 347 -22.69 13.80 -19.26
CA ILE A 347 -23.91 12.99 -19.48
C ILE A 347 -24.15 12.03 -18.30
N PHE A 348 -23.10 11.50 -17.70
CA PHE A 348 -23.18 10.53 -16.61
C PHE A 348 -23.23 11.17 -15.21
N GLU A 349 -23.13 12.50 -15.12
CA GLU A 349 -23.25 13.20 -13.83
C GLU A 349 -24.53 12.77 -13.11
N GLY A 350 -24.40 12.38 -11.83
CA GLY A 350 -25.51 11.89 -11.00
C GLY A 350 -26.03 10.49 -11.39
N ALA A 351 -25.31 9.72 -12.21
CA ALA A 351 -25.71 8.34 -12.52
C ALA A 351 -25.58 7.41 -11.32
N SER A 352 -26.43 6.41 -11.24
CA SER A 352 -26.38 5.35 -10.20
C SER A 352 -25.36 4.25 -10.51
N PHE A 353 -24.77 4.22 -11.71
CA PHE A 353 -23.73 3.29 -12.08
C PHE A 353 -22.34 3.94 -12.00
N PRO A 354 -21.29 3.17 -11.64
CA PRO A 354 -19.90 3.67 -11.63
C PRO A 354 -19.40 3.98 -13.04
N TYR A 355 -18.70 5.10 -13.18
CA TYR A 355 -18.01 5.49 -14.41
C TYR A 355 -16.77 6.33 -14.10
N GLY A 356 -15.82 6.36 -15.02
CA GLY A 356 -14.61 7.19 -14.92
C GLY A 356 -13.77 7.13 -16.19
N ALA A 357 -13.17 8.27 -16.54
CA ALA A 357 -12.20 8.32 -17.61
C ALA A 357 -10.92 7.55 -17.22
N VAL A 358 -10.26 6.93 -18.21
CA VAL A 358 -8.90 6.40 -18.00
C VAL A 358 -7.93 7.57 -18.09
N ASN A 359 -7.53 8.08 -16.94
CA ASN A 359 -6.70 9.27 -16.81
C ASN A 359 -5.21 8.95 -17.02
N THR A 360 -4.49 9.86 -17.63
CA THR A 360 -3.03 9.94 -17.56
C THR A 360 -2.58 10.30 -16.15
N ILE A 361 -1.32 10.04 -15.81
CA ILE A 361 -0.78 10.41 -14.48
C ILE A 361 -0.88 11.92 -14.22
N LYS A 362 -0.72 12.75 -15.26
CA LYS A 362 -0.93 14.19 -15.16
C LYS A 362 -2.38 14.52 -14.78
N GLU A 363 -3.35 13.93 -15.46
CA GLU A 363 -4.77 14.13 -15.20
C GLU A 363 -5.18 13.67 -13.81
N VAL A 364 -4.61 12.55 -13.31
CA VAL A 364 -4.82 12.10 -11.92
C VAL A 364 -4.43 13.18 -10.91
N PHE A 365 -3.25 13.78 -11.05
CA PHE A 365 -2.80 14.83 -10.13
C PHE A 365 -3.43 16.22 -10.38
N ASP A 366 -4.04 16.43 -11.55
CA ASP A 366 -4.83 17.61 -11.85
C ASP A 366 -6.30 17.50 -11.42
N ASP A 367 -6.76 16.30 -11.09
CA ASP A 367 -8.15 16.00 -10.70
C ASP A 367 -8.58 16.81 -9.45
N PRO A 368 -9.75 17.46 -9.48
CA PRO A 368 -10.24 18.30 -8.38
C PRO A 368 -10.42 17.52 -7.08
N HIS A 369 -10.87 16.25 -7.13
CA HIS A 369 -11.06 15.42 -5.95
C HIS A 369 -9.72 14.99 -5.35
N VAL A 370 -8.73 14.62 -6.19
CA VAL A 370 -7.37 14.30 -5.74
C VAL A 370 -6.72 15.50 -5.07
N LYS A 371 -6.89 16.72 -5.62
CA LYS A 371 -6.44 17.96 -4.98
C LYS A 371 -7.15 18.24 -3.65
N TYR A 372 -8.47 18.00 -3.59
CA TYR A 372 -9.26 18.16 -2.36
C TYR A 372 -8.79 17.24 -1.23
N THR A 373 -8.40 15.99 -1.52
CA THR A 373 -7.92 15.04 -0.51
C THR A 373 -6.60 15.44 0.14
N LYS A 374 -5.84 16.37 -0.48
CA LYS A 374 -4.49 16.77 -0.04
C LYS A 374 -3.53 15.60 0.12
N LEU A 375 -3.73 14.55 -0.68
CA LEU A 375 -2.92 13.34 -0.63
C LEU A 375 -1.47 13.61 -1.04
N VAL A 376 -1.24 14.55 -1.95
CA VAL A 376 0.11 15.00 -2.33
C VAL A 376 0.59 16.01 -1.29
N GLN A 377 1.74 15.72 -0.68
CA GLN A 377 2.40 16.56 0.31
C GLN A 377 3.75 17.03 -0.19
N GLU A 378 4.12 18.26 0.14
CA GLU A 378 5.38 18.88 -0.22
C GLU A 378 6.23 19.07 1.04
N LEU A 379 7.48 18.62 1.02
CA LEU A 379 8.44 18.72 2.12
C LEU A 379 9.78 19.23 1.62
N GLU A 380 10.54 19.84 2.53
CA GLU A 380 11.92 20.22 2.26
C GLU A 380 12.84 18.98 2.28
N HIS A 381 13.79 18.93 1.33
CA HIS A 381 14.83 17.91 1.26
C HIS A 381 16.20 18.58 1.06
N PRO A 382 17.25 18.14 1.79
CA PRO A 382 18.52 18.86 1.85
C PRO A 382 19.23 19.10 0.50
N VAL A 383 19.03 18.21 -0.47
CA VAL A 383 19.71 18.26 -1.77
C VAL A 383 18.77 18.71 -2.89
N THR A 384 17.55 18.20 -2.91
CA THR A 384 16.61 18.45 -4.02
C THR A 384 15.74 19.68 -3.79
N GLY A 385 15.83 20.32 -2.61
CA GLY A 385 14.92 21.38 -2.19
C GLY A 385 13.54 20.79 -1.88
N LYS A 386 12.51 21.18 -2.63
CA LYS A 386 11.14 20.70 -2.40
C LYS A 386 10.89 19.35 -3.08
N VAL A 387 10.44 18.36 -2.31
CA VAL A 387 9.97 17.06 -2.82
C VAL A 387 8.47 16.93 -2.62
N LYS A 388 7.78 16.40 -3.64
CA LYS A 388 6.36 16.05 -3.58
C LYS A 388 6.21 14.55 -3.42
N LEU A 389 5.46 14.14 -2.42
CA LEU A 389 5.23 12.73 -2.09
C LEU A 389 3.73 12.46 -2.00
N VAL A 390 3.32 11.28 -2.44
CA VAL A 390 1.96 10.78 -2.21
C VAL A 390 1.91 10.30 -0.77
N GLY A 391 1.09 10.93 0.06
CA GLY A 391 0.93 10.60 1.48
C GLY A 391 0.13 9.32 1.74
N PRO A 392 -0.08 8.96 3.01
CA PRO A 392 -0.87 7.79 3.37
C PRO A 392 -2.36 7.97 2.99
N PRO A 393 -3.00 6.92 2.43
CA PRO A 393 -4.39 7.02 1.95
C PRO A 393 -5.45 6.81 3.05
N VAL A 394 -5.03 6.51 4.28
CA VAL A 394 -5.93 6.21 5.40
C VAL A 394 -6.04 7.40 6.34
N THR A 395 -7.26 7.86 6.59
CA THR A 395 -7.56 8.92 7.55
C THR A 395 -8.25 8.34 8.78
N TYR A 396 -7.76 8.71 9.97
CA TYR A 396 -8.35 8.33 11.25
C TYR A 396 -9.12 9.51 11.85
N SER A 397 -10.21 9.23 12.55
CA SER A 397 -10.98 10.26 13.26
C SER A 397 -10.25 10.82 14.50
N TYR A 398 -9.28 10.07 15.04
CA TYR A 398 -8.55 10.42 16.26
C TYR A 398 -7.03 10.32 16.12
N ALA A 399 -6.53 9.24 15.55
CA ALA A 399 -5.09 9.00 15.39
C ALA A 399 -4.49 9.83 14.24
N THR A 400 -3.18 10.03 14.27
CA THR A 400 -2.43 10.67 13.18
C THR A 400 -1.75 9.63 12.30
N ASN A 401 -1.85 9.81 10.97
CA ASN A 401 -1.21 9.02 9.94
C ASN A 401 -0.72 9.98 8.86
N ILE A 402 0.54 10.41 8.96
CA ILE A 402 1.04 11.56 8.20
C ILE A 402 2.49 11.38 7.75
N VAL A 403 2.87 12.13 6.73
CA VAL A 403 4.28 12.32 6.35
C VAL A 403 4.90 13.38 7.27
N ARG A 404 5.95 13.01 8.02
CA ARG A 404 6.65 13.90 8.99
C ARG A 404 7.99 14.37 8.46
N SER A 405 8.66 13.55 7.67
CA SER A 405 9.97 13.87 7.12
C SER A 405 10.11 13.37 5.68
N SER A 406 10.90 14.11 4.90
CA SER A 406 11.34 13.67 3.58
C SER A 406 12.21 12.41 3.68
N PRO A 407 12.36 11.62 2.59
CA PRO A 407 13.28 10.50 2.55
C PRO A 407 14.70 10.96 2.89
N PRO A 408 15.47 10.17 3.67
CA PRO A 408 16.77 10.63 4.16
C PRO A 408 17.86 10.50 3.11
N MET A 409 18.88 11.34 3.21
CA MET A 409 20.16 11.12 2.54
C MET A 409 20.89 9.90 3.11
N LEU A 410 21.79 9.32 2.34
CA LEU A 410 22.59 8.18 2.78
C LEU A 410 23.40 8.53 4.03
N GLY A 411 23.22 7.79 5.12
CA GLY A 411 23.94 7.96 6.37
C GLY A 411 23.59 9.23 7.17
N GLN A 412 22.59 9.99 6.74
CA GLN A 412 22.23 11.29 7.33
C GLN A 412 22.10 11.26 8.86
N HIS A 413 21.68 10.16 9.43
CA HIS A 413 21.37 10.04 10.85
C HIS A 413 22.32 9.09 11.61
N THR A 414 23.44 8.66 10.97
CA THR A 414 24.34 7.66 11.58
C THR A 414 24.85 8.10 12.93
N SER A 415 25.54 9.23 13.01
CA SER A 415 26.11 9.73 14.28
C SER A 415 25.01 10.06 15.30
N GLU A 416 23.89 10.65 14.87
CA GLU A 416 22.74 10.94 15.73
C GLU A 416 22.21 9.67 16.42
N VAL A 417 22.01 8.60 15.66
CA VAL A 417 21.48 7.33 16.18
C VAL A 417 22.47 6.66 17.11
N LEU A 418 23.74 6.58 16.76
CA LEU A 418 24.77 5.97 17.59
C LEU A 418 24.94 6.73 18.92
N LYS A 419 24.92 8.06 18.88
CA LYS A 419 25.03 8.91 20.07
C LYS A 419 23.78 8.90 20.92
N ASN A 420 22.61 9.15 20.31
CA ASN A 420 21.38 9.40 21.07
C ASN A 420 20.66 8.13 21.51
N ILE A 421 20.73 7.04 20.73
CA ILE A 421 20.07 5.76 21.02
C ILE A 421 21.04 4.83 21.77
N LEU A 422 22.23 4.58 21.19
CA LEU A 422 23.20 3.65 21.78
C LEU A 422 24.11 4.26 22.85
N LYS A 423 24.06 5.59 23.02
CA LYS A 423 24.91 6.32 23.98
C LYS A 423 26.42 6.11 23.76
N TYR A 424 26.83 5.89 22.51
CA TYR A 424 28.25 5.80 22.16
C TYR A 424 28.94 7.17 22.35
N SER A 425 30.19 7.15 22.82
CA SER A 425 31.01 8.35 22.90
C SER A 425 31.40 8.85 21.52
N ASP A 426 31.69 10.15 21.41
CA ASP A 426 32.14 10.76 20.15
C ASP A 426 33.43 10.07 19.66
N GLU A 427 34.37 9.76 20.57
CA GLU A 427 35.59 9.00 20.24
C GLU A 427 35.29 7.60 19.64
N LYS A 428 34.32 6.85 20.20
CA LYS A 428 33.91 5.56 19.65
C LYS A 428 33.33 5.70 18.25
N ILE A 429 32.50 6.73 18.04
CA ILE A 429 31.88 7.01 16.73
C ILE A 429 32.94 7.38 15.71
N GLU A 430 33.89 8.26 16.03
CA GLU A 430 35.00 8.65 15.17
C GLU A 430 35.87 7.45 14.77
N ASN A 431 36.18 6.57 15.72
CA ASN A 431 36.89 5.33 15.45
C ASN A 431 36.14 4.39 14.48
N LEU A 432 34.82 4.26 14.62
CA LEU A 432 34.00 3.46 13.71
C LEU A 432 33.95 4.05 12.29
N ILE A 433 33.93 5.38 12.18
CA ILE A 433 34.02 6.10 10.89
C ILE A 433 35.41 5.89 10.27
N ALA A 434 36.49 6.09 11.05
CA ALA A 434 37.88 5.88 10.55
C ALA A 434 38.11 4.45 10.05
N GLN A 435 37.51 3.47 10.70
CA GLN A 435 37.53 2.08 10.27
C GLN A 435 36.55 1.78 9.12
N LYS A 436 35.76 2.75 8.64
CA LYS A 436 34.72 2.57 7.61
C LYS A 436 33.71 1.47 7.96
N ILE A 437 33.41 1.29 9.24
CA ILE A 437 32.34 0.40 9.72
C ILE A 437 30.99 1.14 9.62
N VAL A 438 31.02 2.43 9.87
CA VAL A 438 29.87 3.34 9.70
C VAL A 438 30.28 4.53 8.82
N GLN A 439 29.27 5.27 8.33
CA GLN A 439 29.45 6.46 7.48
C GLN A 439 28.49 7.56 7.94
#